data_dc515ec2fea3e3939495e2313ddcf55f
#
_entry.id   dc515ec2fea3e3939495e2313ddcf55f
#
_cell.length_a   1.000
_cell.length_b   1.000
_cell.length_c   1.000
_cell.angle_alpha   90.00
_cell.angle_beta   90.00
_cell.angle_gamma   90.00
#
_symmetry.space_group_name_H-M   'P 1'
#
loop_
_entity.id
_entity.type
_entity.pdbx_description
1 polymer ?
#
loop_
_entity_poly.entity_id
_entity_poly.type
_entity_poly.pdbx_seq_one_letter_code
_entity_poly.pdbx_strand_id
1 'polypeptide(L)'
;DAIEIASLYVPLEYFSHALEVLVHAVLEDEADAAPQQGNHPGDLTSPGNGITDSVAAGTASSAATYAGTRAPILPTVLAFLDHFDEALQVVVRAARKTEMSRWRYLFDAAGRPSTLMQHCLDRHDYASASAYLLIVHELEDGATSLQATAKALARFEEAGEFALLRDTLSFLHGLDENGDILRTCTSAASELVQSSGISILSREYDVEVERRMQG
;
A
#
# COMPACT_ATOMS: atom_id res chain seq x y z
N ASP A 1 22.52 -16.92 11.76
CA ASP A 1 21.81 -15.72 11.41
C ASP A 1 20.32 -16.03 11.17
N ALA A 2 19.40 -15.12 11.58
CA ALA A 2 17.93 -15.38 11.48
C ALA A 2 17.49 -15.61 10.03
N ILE A 3 18.07 -14.86 9.08
CA ILE A 3 17.76 -14.98 7.65
C ILE A 3 18.20 -16.35 7.12
N GLU A 4 19.39 -16.82 7.48
CA GLU A 4 19.89 -18.15 7.05
C GLU A 4 19.00 -19.27 7.60
N ILE A 5 18.56 -19.17 8.86
CA ILE A 5 17.64 -20.14 9.45
C ILE A 5 16.30 -20.10 8.71
N ALA A 6 15.72 -18.91 8.51
CA ALA A 6 14.44 -18.76 7.83
C ALA A 6 14.48 -19.27 6.37
N SER A 7 15.59 -19.05 5.67
CA SER A 7 15.77 -19.51 4.28
C SER A 7 15.67 -21.05 4.15
N LEU A 8 15.94 -21.82 5.20
CA LEU A 8 15.75 -23.26 5.21
C LEU A 8 14.26 -23.67 5.20
N TYR A 9 13.38 -22.76 5.61
CA TYR A 9 11.94 -23.00 5.71
C TYR A 9 11.14 -22.45 4.53
N VAL A 10 11.74 -21.66 3.64
CA VAL A 10 11.09 -21.12 2.42
C VAL A 10 10.37 -22.20 1.60
N PRO A 11 10.90 -23.43 1.42
CA PRO A 11 10.22 -24.47 0.66
C PRO A 11 8.96 -25.04 1.34
N LEU A 12 8.69 -24.68 2.59
CA LEU A 12 7.52 -25.17 3.31
C LEU A 12 6.26 -24.41 2.90
N GLU A 13 5.19 -25.12 2.65
CA GLU A 13 3.89 -24.57 2.23
C GLU A 13 3.35 -23.48 3.20
N TYR A 14 3.65 -23.61 4.49
CA TYR A 14 3.17 -22.67 5.52
C TYR A 14 4.13 -21.52 5.84
N PHE A 15 5.26 -21.40 5.14
CA PHE A 15 6.26 -20.39 5.46
C PHE A 15 5.71 -18.96 5.31
N SER A 16 5.06 -18.66 4.20
CA SER A 16 4.42 -17.36 3.96
C SER A 16 3.36 -17.03 5.04
N HIS A 17 2.60 -18.03 5.48
CA HIS A 17 1.64 -17.85 6.56
C HIS A 17 2.32 -17.57 7.92
N ALA A 18 3.43 -18.21 8.20
CA ALA A 18 4.21 -17.95 9.43
C ALA A 18 4.75 -16.52 9.44
N LEU A 19 5.22 -16.01 8.31
CA LEU A 19 5.65 -14.61 8.17
C LEU A 19 4.46 -13.64 8.36
N GLU A 20 3.30 -13.96 7.82
CA GLU A 20 2.09 -13.18 8.00
C GLU A 20 1.66 -13.10 9.48
N VAL A 21 1.67 -14.23 10.19
CA VAL A 21 1.38 -14.27 11.63
C VAL A 21 2.39 -13.44 12.42
N LEU A 22 3.68 -13.48 12.05
CA LEU A 22 4.73 -12.66 12.68
C LEU A 22 4.43 -11.16 12.53
N VAL A 23 4.14 -10.70 11.31
CA VAL A 23 3.80 -9.28 11.06
C VAL A 23 2.56 -8.88 11.83
N HIS A 24 1.51 -9.70 11.78
CA HIS A 24 0.26 -9.44 12.47
C HIS A 24 0.47 -9.33 13.99
N ALA A 25 1.19 -10.26 14.59
CA ALA A 25 1.44 -10.26 16.03
C ALA A 25 2.21 -9.02 16.49
N VAL A 26 3.25 -8.62 15.74
CA VAL A 26 4.03 -7.42 16.05
C VAL A 26 3.20 -6.15 15.85
N LEU A 27 2.40 -6.10 14.78
CA LEU A 27 1.53 -4.96 14.50
C LEU A 27 0.47 -4.77 15.58
N GLU A 28 -0.15 -5.85 16.07
CA GLU A 28 -1.13 -5.82 17.15
C GLU A 28 -0.50 -5.30 18.46
N ASP A 29 0.67 -5.84 18.83
CA ASP A 29 1.37 -5.50 20.07
C ASP A 29 1.84 -4.03 20.08
N GLU A 30 2.36 -3.54 18.96
CA GLU A 30 2.91 -2.18 18.87
C GLU A 30 1.85 -1.10 18.60
N ALA A 31 0.83 -1.40 17.80
CA ALA A 31 -0.23 -0.43 17.52
C ALA A 31 -1.07 -0.11 18.76
N ASP A 32 -1.26 -1.09 19.65
CA ASP A 32 -1.94 -0.88 20.92
C ASP A 32 -1.08 -0.08 21.92
N ALA A 33 0.25 -0.18 21.81
CA ALA A 33 1.18 0.56 22.65
C ALA A 33 1.43 2.00 22.17
N ALA A 34 1.10 2.32 20.91
CA ALA A 34 1.26 3.66 20.35
C ALA A 34 0.24 4.62 20.99
N PRO A 35 0.68 5.80 21.51
CA PRO A 35 -0.24 6.78 22.03
C PRO A 35 -1.20 7.22 20.91
N GLN A 36 -2.48 6.91 21.08
CA GLN A 36 -3.53 7.38 20.17
C GLN A 36 -3.49 8.91 20.19
N GLN A 37 -2.96 9.51 19.14
CA GLN A 37 -3.10 10.94 18.90
C GLN A 37 -4.58 11.20 18.61
N GLY A 38 -5.30 11.48 19.70
CA GLY A 38 -6.71 11.77 19.67
C GLY A 38 -7.00 12.98 18.79
N ASN A 39 -7.67 12.72 17.70
CA ASN A 39 -8.43 13.72 16.98
C ASN A 39 -9.66 14.04 17.85
N HIS A 40 -9.50 14.96 18.78
CA HIS A 40 -10.64 15.59 19.46
C HIS A 40 -10.92 16.92 18.73
N PRO A 41 -11.97 17.01 17.93
CA PRO A 41 -12.44 18.31 17.48
C PRO A 41 -13.27 18.93 18.61
N GLY A 42 -12.68 19.94 19.25
CA GLY A 42 -13.43 21.08 19.78
C GLY A 42 -14.22 20.89 21.06
N ASP A 43 -13.64 21.33 22.17
CA ASP A 43 -14.47 22.00 23.17
C ASP A 43 -13.88 23.39 23.43
N LEU A 44 -14.54 24.39 22.83
CA LEU A 44 -14.32 25.81 23.03
C LEU A 44 -15.35 26.26 24.07
N THR A 45 -14.96 26.32 25.35
CA THR A 45 -15.60 27.22 26.33
C THR A 45 -14.63 27.51 27.46
N SER A 46 -13.87 28.55 27.38
CA SER A 46 -14.01 29.90 27.99
C SER A 46 -13.55 30.07 29.45
N PRO A 47 -13.38 31.32 29.95
CA PRO A 47 -12.05 31.91 30.14
C PRO A 47 -11.82 32.21 31.63
N GLY A 48 -10.58 32.38 32.01
CA GLY A 48 -10.28 32.82 33.40
C GLY A 48 -8.82 33.14 33.65
N ASN A 49 -8.48 34.35 33.36
CA ASN A 49 -7.62 35.31 34.06
C ASN A 49 -6.54 34.79 35.03
N GLY A 50 -5.31 35.27 34.84
CA GLY A 50 -4.27 35.20 35.87
C GLY A 50 -2.86 35.52 35.34
N ILE A 51 -2.51 36.78 35.39
CA ILE A 51 -1.20 37.38 35.14
C ILE A 51 -0.17 36.89 36.19
N THR A 52 1.06 36.53 35.80
CA THR A 52 2.32 37.09 36.32
C THR A 52 3.54 36.50 35.62
N ASP A 53 4.42 37.42 35.25
CA ASP A 53 5.82 37.38 34.88
C ASP A 53 6.69 36.27 35.48
N SER A 54 7.59 35.72 34.65
CA SER A 54 9.04 35.90 34.83
C SER A 54 9.88 35.17 33.79
N VAL A 55 10.78 35.90 33.23
CA VAL A 55 11.89 35.50 32.37
C VAL A 55 12.83 34.48 32.99
N ALA A 56 13.29 33.51 32.20
CA ALA A 56 14.69 33.09 32.16
C ALA A 56 14.95 32.06 31.03
N ALA A 57 15.96 32.35 30.26
CA ALA A 57 16.56 31.54 29.23
C ALA A 57 17.02 30.18 29.75
N GLY A 58 16.83 29.13 28.94
CA GLY A 58 17.41 27.81 29.20
C GLY A 58 17.23 26.94 28.00
N THR A 59 18.20 26.95 27.07
CA THR A 59 18.40 25.93 26.08
C THR A 59 18.58 24.58 26.79
N ALA A 60 17.54 23.80 26.87
CA ALA A 60 17.63 22.41 27.28
C ALA A 60 16.92 21.56 26.22
N SER A 61 17.74 20.87 25.47
CA SER A 61 17.50 19.63 24.77
C SER A 61 16.24 18.92 25.29
N SER A 62 15.18 18.90 24.49
CA SER A 62 14.01 18.07 24.77
C SER A 62 14.34 16.61 24.48
N ALA A 63 15.28 16.06 25.23
CA ALA A 63 15.43 14.64 25.48
C ALA A 63 14.51 14.31 26.65
N ALA A 64 13.20 14.60 26.49
CA ALA A 64 12.22 14.26 27.51
C ALA A 64 11.82 12.79 27.36
N THR A 65 12.42 11.95 28.18
CA THR A 65 11.73 10.94 29.00
C THR A 65 10.82 9.99 28.22
N TYR A 66 11.37 9.19 27.35
CA TYR A 66 10.79 7.89 26.99
C TYR A 66 11.27 6.83 28.01
N ALA A 67 10.89 7.02 29.27
CA ALA A 67 11.07 6.00 30.29
C ALA A 67 10.09 4.86 29.99
N GLY A 68 10.54 3.83 29.30
CA GLY A 68 9.85 2.54 29.22
C GLY A 68 9.29 2.13 27.86
N THR A 69 9.37 2.93 26.81
CA THR A 69 8.87 2.50 25.50
C THR A 69 9.95 1.68 24.78
N ARG A 70 9.71 0.40 24.64
CA ARG A 70 10.52 -0.52 23.81
C ARG A 70 10.59 0.08 22.39
N ALA A 71 11.79 0.10 21.79
CA ALA A 71 11.94 0.53 20.40
C ALA A 71 11.04 -0.33 19.48
N PRO A 72 10.36 0.27 18.49
CA PRO A 72 9.47 -0.48 17.62
C PRO A 72 10.24 -1.56 16.85
N ILE A 73 9.68 -2.76 16.83
CA ILE A 73 10.26 -3.95 16.17
C ILE A 73 9.75 -4.08 14.76
N LEU A 74 8.57 -3.52 14.46
CA LEU A 74 7.93 -3.61 13.14
C LEU A 74 8.87 -3.26 11.98
N PRO A 75 9.64 -2.15 12.00
CA PRO A 75 10.59 -1.85 10.93
C PRO A 75 11.65 -2.94 10.74
N THR A 76 12.09 -3.58 11.83
CA THR A 76 13.07 -4.68 11.77
C THR A 76 12.45 -5.94 11.16
N VAL A 77 11.19 -6.22 11.50
CA VAL A 77 10.44 -7.36 10.91
C VAL A 77 10.20 -7.13 9.44
N LEU A 78 9.83 -5.92 9.01
CA LEU A 78 9.67 -5.59 7.60
C LEU A 78 10.98 -5.71 6.83
N ALA A 79 12.09 -5.19 7.38
CA ALA A 79 13.42 -5.35 6.80
C ALA A 79 13.85 -6.84 6.70
N PHE A 80 13.42 -7.66 7.64
CA PHE A 80 13.61 -9.12 7.54
C PHE A 80 12.76 -9.74 6.43
N LEU A 81 11.51 -9.30 6.25
CA LEU A 81 10.64 -9.76 5.17
C LEU A 81 11.20 -9.46 3.78
N ASP A 82 11.85 -8.32 3.60
CA ASP A 82 12.39 -7.88 2.30
C ASP A 82 13.42 -8.87 1.70
N HIS A 83 13.89 -9.83 2.49
CA HIS A 83 14.76 -10.91 2.02
C HIS A 83 13.99 -12.06 1.33
N PHE A 84 12.66 -12.04 1.35
CA PHE A 84 11.81 -13.10 0.79
C PHE A 84 10.92 -12.54 -0.32
N ASP A 85 10.71 -13.33 -1.36
CA ASP A 85 9.92 -12.94 -2.52
C ASP A 85 8.45 -12.66 -2.17
N GLU A 86 7.93 -13.28 -1.13
CA GLU A 86 6.58 -13.16 -0.62
C GLU A 86 6.32 -11.89 0.22
N ALA A 87 7.33 -11.07 0.47
CA ALA A 87 7.24 -9.90 1.36
C ALA A 87 6.01 -9.02 1.08
N LEU A 88 5.80 -8.62 -0.17
CA LEU A 88 4.66 -7.78 -0.58
C LEU A 88 3.31 -8.45 -0.30
N GLN A 89 3.22 -9.75 -0.58
CA GLN A 89 2.01 -10.54 -0.33
C GLN A 89 1.74 -10.67 1.17
N VAL A 90 2.77 -10.90 1.97
CA VAL A 90 2.68 -11.01 3.43
C VAL A 90 2.18 -9.71 4.03
N VAL A 91 2.74 -8.56 3.63
CA VAL A 91 2.33 -7.23 4.12
C VAL A 91 0.86 -6.95 3.83
N VAL A 92 0.40 -7.16 2.60
CA VAL A 92 -1.01 -6.89 2.26
C VAL A 92 -1.97 -7.86 2.94
N ARG A 93 -1.59 -9.12 3.11
CA ARG A 93 -2.41 -10.11 3.82
C ARG A 93 -2.51 -9.80 5.31
N ALA A 94 -1.41 -9.41 5.95
CA ALA A 94 -1.40 -8.96 7.34
C ALA A 94 -2.30 -7.73 7.52
N ALA A 95 -2.16 -6.72 6.66
CA ALA A 95 -3.01 -5.53 6.67
C ALA A 95 -4.51 -5.88 6.62
N ARG A 96 -4.90 -6.74 5.68
CA ARG A 96 -6.32 -7.13 5.50
C ARG A 96 -6.93 -7.92 6.63
N LYS A 97 -6.12 -8.49 7.51
CA LYS A 97 -6.56 -9.22 8.72
C LYS A 97 -6.56 -8.33 9.97
N THR A 98 -6.04 -7.12 9.84
CA THR A 98 -5.92 -6.15 10.92
C THR A 98 -6.98 -5.06 10.76
N GLU A 99 -7.36 -4.41 11.84
CA GLU A 99 -8.26 -3.26 11.80
C GLU A 99 -7.69 -2.11 10.98
N MET A 100 -8.53 -1.42 10.22
CA MET A 100 -8.14 -0.29 9.36
C MET A 100 -7.45 0.85 10.13
N SER A 101 -7.80 1.03 11.40
CA SER A 101 -7.16 1.99 12.30
C SER A 101 -5.65 1.79 12.44
N ARG A 102 -5.17 0.56 12.27
CA ARG A 102 -3.76 0.17 12.38
C ARG A 102 -3.01 0.21 11.06
N TRP A 103 -3.70 0.36 9.93
CA TRP A 103 -3.06 0.38 8.61
C TRP A 103 -2.06 1.53 8.46
N ARG A 104 -2.39 2.71 8.99
CA ARG A 104 -1.47 3.85 8.95
C ARG A 104 -0.14 3.52 9.62
N TYR A 105 -0.18 2.89 10.79
CA TYR A 105 1.03 2.48 11.51
C TYR A 105 1.88 1.48 10.71
N LEU A 106 1.24 0.48 10.11
CA LEU A 106 1.93 -0.50 9.25
C LEU A 106 2.56 0.17 8.03
N PHE A 107 1.81 1.01 7.32
CA PHE A 107 2.28 1.60 6.06
C PHE A 107 3.21 2.81 6.25
N ASP A 108 3.23 3.45 7.41
CA ASP A 108 4.28 4.39 7.79
C ASP A 108 5.65 3.71 7.88
N ALA A 109 5.68 2.43 8.26
CA ALA A 109 6.90 1.63 8.32
C ALA A 109 7.20 0.87 7.01
N ALA A 110 6.20 0.30 6.34
CA ALA A 110 6.34 -0.52 5.13
C ALA A 110 6.49 0.32 3.84
N GLY A 111 6.08 1.58 3.86
CA GLY A 111 6.07 2.46 2.71
C GLY A 111 4.67 2.66 2.09
N ARG A 112 4.60 3.50 1.06
CA ARG A 112 3.33 3.90 0.44
C ARG A 112 2.62 2.72 -0.23
N PRO A 113 1.33 2.50 0.07
CA PRO A 113 0.56 1.39 -0.53
C PRO A 113 0.55 1.39 -2.06
N SER A 114 0.43 2.56 -2.70
CA SER A 114 0.46 2.68 -4.17
C SER A 114 1.81 2.25 -4.77
N THR A 115 2.92 2.52 -4.07
CA THR A 115 4.26 2.08 -4.49
C THR A 115 4.39 0.56 -4.36
N LEU A 116 3.94 -0.02 -3.24
CA LEU A 116 3.97 -1.47 -3.02
C LEU A 116 3.07 -2.20 -4.03
N MET A 117 1.90 -1.65 -4.33
CA MET A 117 1.02 -2.14 -5.38
C MET A 117 1.70 -2.10 -6.75
N GLN A 118 2.39 -1.01 -7.09
CA GLN A 118 3.14 -0.92 -8.35
C GLN A 118 4.22 -2.00 -8.45
N HIS A 119 4.95 -2.27 -7.36
CA HIS A 119 5.94 -3.36 -7.33
C HIS A 119 5.28 -4.73 -7.57
N CYS A 120 4.06 -4.97 -7.04
CA CYS A 120 3.31 -6.20 -7.36
C CYS A 120 2.96 -6.28 -8.85
N LEU A 121 2.49 -5.18 -9.46
CA LEU A 121 2.18 -5.12 -10.90
C LEU A 121 3.43 -5.38 -11.76
N ASP A 122 4.57 -4.82 -11.39
CA ASP A 122 5.85 -5.00 -12.11
C ASP A 122 6.38 -6.44 -12.01
N ARG A 123 6.05 -7.14 -10.93
CA ARG A 123 6.37 -8.56 -10.71
C ARG A 123 5.31 -9.52 -11.25
N HIS A 124 4.25 -9.02 -11.90
CA HIS A 124 3.10 -9.78 -12.38
C HIS A 124 2.33 -10.52 -11.27
N ASP A 125 2.45 -10.06 -10.02
CA ASP A 125 1.62 -10.54 -8.90
C ASP A 125 0.33 -9.72 -8.82
N TYR A 126 -0.56 -9.99 -9.77
CA TYR A 126 -1.82 -9.24 -9.93
C TYR A 126 -2.79 -9.48 -8.78
N ALA A 127 -2.74 -10.64 -8.15
CA ALA A 127 -3.58 -10.96 -7.00
C ALA A 127 -3.22 -10.09 -5.78
N SER A 128 -1.92 -9.95 -5.46
CA SER A 128 -1.47 -9.04 -4.40
C SER A 128 -1.71 -7.58 -4.76
N ALA A 129 -1.47 -7.17 -6.03
CA ALA A 129 -1.77 -5.82 -6.49
C ALA A 129 -3.25 -5.46 -6.28
N SER A 130 -4.17 -6.34 -6.65
CA SER A 130 -5.61 -6.18 -6.42
C SER A 130 -5.95 -6.03 -4.93
N ALA A 131 -5.27 -6.78 -4.07
CA ALA A 131 -5.48 -6.71 -2.63
C ALA A 131 -5.05 -5.37 -2.00
N TYR A 132 -4.10 -4.64 -2.61
CA TYR A 132 -3.70 -3.31 -2.17
C TYR A 132 -4.70 -2.21 -2.52
N LEU A 133 -5.62 -2.38 -3.49
CA LEU A 133 -6.52 -1.31 -3.96
C LEU A 133 -7.34 -0.67 -2.85
N LEU A 134 -7.93 -1.47 -1.97
CA LEU A 134 -8.70 -0.95 -0.83
C LEU A 134 -7.82 -0.09 0.09
N ILE A 135 -6.59 -0.54 0.35
CA ILE A 135 -5.65 0.14 1.24
C ILE A 135 -5.18 1.46 0.63
N VAL A 136 -4.90 1.47 -0.68
CA VAL A 136 -4.56 2.70 -1.43
C VAL A 136 -5.71 3.69 -1.35
N HIS A 137 -6.95 3.23 -1.53
CA HIS A 137 -8.13 4.09 -1.47
C HIS A 137 -8.34 4.72 -0.10
N GLU A 138 -8.06 3.97 0.98
CA GLU A 138 -8.25 4.44 2.35
C GLU A 138 -7.12 5.34 2.88
N LEU A 139 -5.89 5.10 2.45
CA LEU A 139 -4.72 5.77 3.03
C LEU A 139 -4.15 6.90 2.18
N GLU A 140 -4.41 6.90 0.87
CA GLU A 140 -3.83 7.88 -0.04
C GLU A 140 -4.87 8.88 -0.56
N ASP A 141 -4.40 9.99 -1.10
CA ASP A 141 -5.28 10.99 -1.68
C ASP A 141 -5.99 10.49 -2.94
N GLY A 142 -7.14 11.11 -3.24
CA GLY A 142 -7.99 10.66 -4.34
C GLY A 142 -7.30 10.65 -5.71
N ALA A 143 -6.39 11.58 -5.98
CA ALA A 143 -5.68 11.64 -7.26
C ALA A 143 -4.70 10.46 -7.40
N THR A 144 -3.93 10.18 -6.34
CA THR A 144 -3.02 9.03 -6.29
C THR A 144 -3.78 7.71 -6.39
N SER A 145 -4.89 7.59 -5.64
CA SER A 145 -5.76 6.41 -5.68
C SER A 145 -6.34 6.14 -7.07
N LEU A 146 -6.86 7.17 -7.73
CA LEU A 146 -7.38 7.07 -9.11
C LEU A 146 -6.30 6.63 -10.09
N GLN A 147 -5.11 7.25 -10.02
CA GLN A 147 -4.00 6.91 -10.90
C GLN A 147 -3.52 5.47 -10.69
N ALA A 148 -3.37 5.04 -9.43
CA ALA A 148 -2.96 3.70 -9.08
C ALA A 148 -3.97 2.65 -9.57
N THR A 149 -5.27 2.92 -9.37
CA THR A 149 -6.36 2.05 -9.83
C THR A 149 -6.42 1.96 -11.36
N ALA A 150 -6.29 3.07 -12.08
CA ALA A 150 -6.25 3.07 -13.54
C ALA A 150 -5.09 2.24 -14.10
N LYS A 151 -3.91 2.33 -13.48
CA LYS A 151 -2.76 1.48 -13.84
C LYS A 151 -3.04 0.00 -13.59
N ALA A 152 -3.65 -0.34 -12.45
CA ALA A 152 -4.01 -1.73 -12.14
C ALA A 152 -4.99 -2.29 -13.18
N LEU A 153 -6.07 -1.54 -13.51
CA LEU A 153 -7.02 -1.94 -14.54
C LEU A 153 -6.35 -2.17 -15.90
N ALA A 154 -5.48 -1.26 -16.34
CA ALA A 154 -4.75 -1.39 -17.60
C ALA A 154 -3.87 -2.66 -17.60
N ARG A 155 -3.15 -2.92 -16.51
CA ARG A 155 -2.28 -4.11 -16.39
C ARG A 155 -3.07 -5.41 -16.30
N PHE A 156 -4.23 -5.42 -15.64
CA PHE A 156 -5.12 -6.60 -15.60
C PHE A 156 -5.71 -6.90 -16.98
N GLU A 157 -6.07 -5.87 -17.75
CA GLU A 157 -6.55 -6.02 -19.12
C GLU A 157 -5.46 -6.56 -20.05
N GLU A 158 -4.26 -5.98 -20.02
CA GLU A 158 -3.09 -6.42 -20.81
C GLU A 158 -2.70 -7.88 -20.50
N ALA A 159 -2.82 -8.28 -19.22
CA ALA A 159 -2.50 -9.63 -18.78
C ALA A 159 -3.63 -10.65 -19.03
N GLY A 160 -4.84 -10.21 -19.36
CA GLY A 160 -6.01 -11.08 -19.52
C GLY A 160 -6.61 -11.52 -18.18
N GLU A 161 -6.33 -10.82 -17.08
CA GLU A 161 -6.83 -11.11 -15.74
C GLU A 161 -8.27 -10.57 -15.57
N PHE A 162 -9.20 -11.09 -16.36
CA PHE A 162 -10.59 -10.59 -16.43
C PHE A 162 -11.38 -10.74 -15.13
N ALA A 163 -11.02 -11.71 -14.30
CA ALA A 163 -11.65 -11.88 -12.99
C ALA A 163 -11.30 -10.70 -12.07
N LEU A 164 -10.03 -10.35 -11.97
CA LEU A 164 -9.54 -9.22 -11.17
C LEU A 164 -10.05 -7.89 -11.73
N LEU A 165 -10.10 -7.75 -13.06
CA LEU A 165 -10.66 -6.60 -13.74
C LEU A 165 -12.13 -6.38 -13.31
N ARG A 166 -12.97 -7.41 -13.43
CA ARG A 166 -14.38 -7.36 -13.04
C ARG A 166 -14.56 -7.03 -11.56
N ASP A 167 -13.77 -7.67 -10.69
CA ASP A 167 -13.87 -7.47 -9.24
C ASP A 167 -13.44 -6.03 -8.86
N THR A 168 -12.42 -5.48 -9.53
CA THR A 168 -12.01 -4.09 -9.37
C THR A 168 -13.09 -3.11 -9.85
N LEU A 169 -13.71 -3.36 -11.00
CA LEU A 169 -14.82 -2.53 -11.51
C LEU A 169 -16.03 -2.57 -10.56
N SER A 170 -16.32 -3.73 -9.98
CA SER A 170 -17.38 -3.89 -8.98
C SER A 170 -17.06 -3.13 -7.69
N PHE A 171 -15.81 -3.14 -7.26
CA PHE A 171 -15.33 -2.36 -6.13
C PHE A 171 -15.49 -0.84 -6.38
N LEU A 172 -15.05 -0.34 -7.54
CA LEU A 172 -15.19 1.07 -7.90
C LEU A 172 -16.66 1.52 -7.97
N HIS A 173 -17.53 0.67 -8.51
CA HIS A 173 -18.97 0.94 -8.54
C HIS A 173 -19.57 1.02 -7.12
N GLY A 174 -19.05 0.23 -6.18
CA GLY A 174 -19.49 0.27 -4.79
C GLY A 174 -19.02 1.50 -4.01
N LEU A 175 -17.96 2.18 -4.49
CA LEU A 175 -17.44 3.40 -3.84
C LEU A 175 -18.21 4.67 -4.22
N ASP A 176 -18.80 4.70 -5.39
CA ASP A 176 -19.43 5.89 -5.93
C ASP A 176 -20.71 5.53 -6.68
N GLU A 177 -21.86 5.86 -6.07
CA GLU A 177 -23.19 5.65 -6.64
C GLU A 177 -23.40 6.42 -7.95
N ASN A 178 -22.72 7.56 -8.15
CA ASN A 178 -22.81 8.37 -9.35
C ASN A 178 -21.96 7.80 -10.51
N GLY A 179 -21.02 6.93 -10.21
CA GLY A 179 -20.13 6.30 -11.17
C GLY A 179 -19.04 7.22 -11.76
N ASP A 180 -18.77 8.36 -11.12
CA ASP A 180 -17.77 9.32 -11.62
C ASP A 180 -16.35 8.78 -11.44
N ILE A 181 -16.08 8.12 -10.30
CA ILE A 181 -14.80 7.46 -10.03
C ILE A 181 -14.59 6.32 -11.04
N LEU A 182 -15.60 5.47 -11.23
CA LEU A 182 -15.55 4.36 -12.18
C LEU A 182 -15.26 4.87 -13.60
N ARG A 183 -15.97 5.90 -14.06
CA ARG A 183 -15.78 6.49 -15.39
C ARG A 183 -14.40 7.09 -15.57
N THR A 184 -13.91 7.80 -14.56
CA THR A 184 -12.56 8.40 -14.58
C THR A 184 -11.47 7.35 -14.63
N CYS A 185 -11.56 6.31 -13.78
CA CYS A 185 -10.58 5.21 -13.77
C CYS A 185 -10.58 4.42 -15.08
N THR A 186 -11.76 4.11 -15.64
CA THR A 186 -11.85 3.34 -16.89
C THR A 186 -11.37 4.14 -18.09
N SER A 187 -11.65 5.45 -18.15
CA SER A 187 -11.12 6.34 -19.20
C SER A 187 -9.59 6.39 -19.15
N ALA A 188 -9.02 6.65 -17.97
CA ALA A 188 -7.56 6.70 -17.77
C ALA A 188 -6.89 5.33 -18.06
N ALA A 189 -7.50 4.22 -17.67
CA ALA A 189 -7.00 2.89 -17.99
C ALA A 189 -7.00 2.63 -19.50
N SER A 190 -8.07 2.97 -20.19
CA SER A 190 -8.16 2.83 -21.66
C SER A 190 -7.10 3.65 -22.40
N GLU A 191 -6.79 4.87 -21.94
CA GLU A 191 -5.71 5.68 -22.49
C GLU A 191 -4.34 5.02 -22.31
N LEU A 192 -4.10 4.39 -21.14
CA LEU A 192 -2.86 3.66 -20.86
C LEU A 192 -2.72 2.43 -21.76
N VAL A 193 -3.77 1.62 -21.91
CA VAL A 193 -3.79 0.44 -22.80
C VAL A 193 -3.59 0.86 -24.26
N GLN A 194 -4.26 1.91 -24.72
CA GLN A 194 -4.09 2.40 -26.09
C GLN A 194 -2.67 2.91 -26.35
N SER A 195 -2.06 3.57 -25.38
CA SER A 195 -0.67 4.04 -25.51
C SER A 195 0.35 2.90 -25.56
N SER A 196 0.10 1.82 -24.84
CA SER A 196 0.92 0.60 -24.88
C SER A 196 0.62 -0.28 -26.12
N GLY A 197 -0.66 -0.41 -26.47
CA GLY A 197 -1.15 -1.20 -27.60
C GLY A 197 -0.77 -0.64 -28.98
N ILE A 198 -0.73 0.69 -29.13
CA ILE A 198 -0.22 1.34 -30.35
C ILE A 198 1.22 0.94 -30.63
N SER A 199 2.04 0.77 -29.59
CA SER A 199 3.43 0.31 -29.74
C SER A 199 3.53 -1.14 -30.20
N ILE A 200 2.62 -2.01 -29.81
CA ILE A 200 2.62 -3.44 -30.18
C ILE A 200 2.03 -3.60 -31.60
N LEU A 201 0.90 -2.96 -31.88
CA LEU A 201 0.27 -3.02 -33.21
C LEU A 201 1.12 -2.35 -34.28
N SER A 202 1.79 -1.23 -33.99
CA SER A 202 2.75 -0.61 -34.91
C SER A 202 3.90 -1.55 -35.21
N ARG A 203 4.43 -2.26 -34.23
CA ARG A 203 5.52 -3.23 -34.40
C ARG A 203 5.10 -4.44 -35.25
N GLU A 204 3.90 -4.98 -34.99
CA GLU A 204 3.37 -6.10 -35.79
C GLU A 204 3.03 -5.66 -37.22
N TYR A 205 2.47 -4.45 -37.36
CA TYR A 205 2.16 -3.88 -38.67
C TYR A 205 3.41 -3.62 -39.51
N ASP A 206 4.45 -3.06 -38.92
CA ASP A 206 5.73 -2.80 -39.57
C ASP A 206 6.41 -4.10 -40.01
N VAL A 207 6.42 -5.12 -39.17
CA VAL A 207 6.97 -6.46 -39.47
C VAL A 207 6.18 -7.14 -40.62
N GLU A 208 4.86 -7.03 -40.63
CA GLU A 208 4.03 -7.64 -41.69
C GLU A 208 4.18 -6.89 -43.01
N VAL A 209 4.30 -5.56 -42.98
CA VAL A 209 4.56 -4.73 -44.17
C VAL A 209 5.95 -5.05 -44.73
N GLU A 210 6.99 -5.15 -43.92
CA GLU A 210 8.32 -5.56 -44.37
C GLU A 210 8.33 -6.97 -44.96
N ARG A 211 7.61 -7.91 -44.36
CA ARG A 211 7.45 -9.28 -44.86
C ARG A 211 6.82 -9.31 -46.26
N ARG A 212 5.80 -8.45 -46.49
CA ARG A 212 5.10 -8.34 -47.80
C ARG A 212 5.90 -7.61 -48.84
N MET A 213 6.82 -6.72 -48.45
CA MET A 213 7.70 -6.01 -49.40
C MET A 213 8.93 -6.84 -49.83
N GLN A 214 9.28 -7.90 -49.11
CA GLN A 214 10.41 -8.79 -49.41
C GLN A 214 10.01 -10.07 -50.16
N GLY A 215 8.75 -10.30 -50.44
CA GLY A 215 8.22 -11.46 -51.20
C GLY A 215 7.66 -11.06 -52.56
#